data_971b43f54d3bfbf92d465365e647fd87
#
_entry.id   971b43f54d3bfbf92d465365e647fd87
#
_cell.length_a   1.000
_cell.length_b   1.000
_cell.length_c   1.000
_cell.angle_alpha   90.00
_cell.angle_beta   90.00
_cell.angle_gamma   90.00
#
_symmetry.space_group_name_H-M   'P 1'
#
loop_
_entity.id
_entity.type
_entity.pdbx_description
1 polymer ?
#
loop_
_entity_poly.entity_id
_entity_poly.type
_entity_poly.pdbx_seq_one_letter_code
_entity_poly.pdbx_strand_id
1 'polypeptide(L)'
;GLQTDVETTSTVYRHIFQHNQSDLAFLKERAWRIGYECYVADGKLVFKKPSTGGDSVGLTWGQDLLSFYPRMNLAEQVDEVVVRGWSVTDKKAVVGRAQQGALYPDIQESKDGASWARAFGAGKRVIVDHNVASQAEADALAAARLDEISGAFVQAQGEALRRPEIRAGKAVALEALGERFSGTYLVTRARHAYTAEGLKTVFSVRGARTGLLAESIGSAGRGSRTPGVVPALVTNTDDPENLGRVKLQFPWMTEDAESDWARVVSTGGGPDAGLLVIPEVGDEVLVAFEQGNFRKPYVLGGLWNGQQAPPPTAAGGEMALVRSWHSRTGHHVTL
;
A
#
# COMPACT_ATOMS: atom_id res chain seq x y z
N GLY A 1 -16.50 1.24 -28.35
CA GLY A 1 -15.80 1.18 -27.07
C GLY A 1 -16.22 2.33 -26.17
N LEU A 2 -15.90 2.24 -24.88
CA LEU A 2 -16.13 3.33 -23.92
C LEU A 2 -15.21 4.50 -24.24
N GLN A 3 -15.68 5.73 -24.08
CA GLN A 3 -14.82 6.90 -24.00
C GLN A 3 -14.01 6.86 -22.71
N THR A 4 -12.93 7.62 -22.60
CA THR A 4 -12.07 7.67 -21.42
C THR A 4 -12.01 9.07 -20.82
N ASP A 5 -12.02 9.14 -19.49
CA ASP A 5 -11.75 10.33 -18.68
C ASP A 5 -10.62 9.96 -17.69
N VAL A 6 -9.38 10.23 -18.11
CA VAL A 6 -8.17 9.73 -17.42
C VAL A 6 -7.27 10.90 -17.07
N GLU A 7 -6.89 10.96 -15.79
CA GLU A 7 -5.84 11.85 -15.30
C GLU A 7 -4.48 11.17 -15.41
N THR A 8 -3.49 11.86 -15.96
CA THR A 8 -2.14 11.32 -16.17
C THR A 8 -1.42 11.11 -14.85
N THR A 9 -0.60 10.06 -14.80
CA THR A 9 0.26 9.74 -13.66
C THR A 9 1.73 9.94 -14.03
N SER A 10 2.56 10.34 -13.08
CA SER A 10 3.99 10.58 -13.29
C SER A 10 4.85 9.29 -13.21
N THR A 11 4.34 8.24 -12.59
CA THR A 11 5.10 7.00 -12.38
C THR A 11 5.02 6.09 -13.59
N VAL A 12 6.17 5.80 -14.20
CA VAL A 12 6.30 4.84 -15.31
C VAL A 12 6.86 3.53 -14.77
N TYR A 13 6.10 2.45 -14.97
CA TYR A 13 6.52 1.11 -14.59
C TYR A 13 7.22 0.42 -15.78
N ARG A 14 8.39 -0.18 -15.55
CA ARG A 14 9.10 -0.95 -16.59
C ARG A 14 8.31 -2.15 -17.07
N HIS A 15 7.57 -2.77 -16.17
CA HIS A 15 6.73 -3.93 -16.47
C HIS A 15 5.51 -3.94 -15.54
N ILE A 16 4.34 -4.23 -16.09
CA ILE A 16 3.10 -4.45 -15.37
C ILE A 16 2.51 -5.76 -15.85
N PHE A 17 2.14 -6.62 -14.92
CA PHE A 17 1.58 -7.93 -15.22
C PHE A 17 0.19 -8.08 -14.60
N GLN A 18 -0.80 -8.44 -15.44
CA GLN A 18 -2.14 -8.80 -15.01
C GLN A 18 -2.18 -10.31 -14.81
N HIS A 19 -2.47 -10.75 -13.58
CA HIS A 19 -2.50 -12.16 -13.25
C HIS A 19 -3.84 -12.56 -12.63
N ASN A 20 -4.52 -13.51 -13.25
CA ASN A 20 -5.73 -14.17 -12.75
C ASN A 20 -6.83 -13.20 -12.22
N GLN A 21 -7.04 -12.11 -12.93
CA GLN A 21 -8.06 -11.09 -12.62
C GLN A 21 -8.61 -10.46 -13.90
N SER A 22 -9.84 -9.92 -13.83
CA SER A 22 -10.44 -9.19 -14.94
C SER A 22 -9.75 -7.82 -15.15
N ASP A 23 -9.88 -7.25 -16.35
CA ASP A 23 -9.33 -5.92 -16.70
C ASP A 23 -9.80 -4.85 -15.72
N LEU A 24 -11.08 -4.85 -15.37
CA LEU A 24 -11.63 -3.88 -14.43
C LEU A 24 -11.06 -4.06 -13.01
N ALA A 25 -10.86 -5.30 -12.55
CA ALA A 25 -10.26 -5.57 -11.25
C ALA A 25 -8.79 -5.11 -11.23
N PHE A 26 -8.06 -5.37 -12.31
CA PHE A 26 -6.69 -4.90 -12.50
C PHE A 26 -6.59 -3.37 -12.45
N LEU A 27 -7.42 -2.67 -13.25
CA LEU A 27 -7.45 -1.21 -13.26
C LEU A 27 -7.81 -0.62 -11.89
N LYS A 28 -8.78 -1.20 -11.17
CA LYS A 28 -9.14 -0.78 -9.82
C LYS A 28 -8.00 -0.97 -8.82
N GLU A 29 -7.28 -2.10 -8.91
CA GLU A 29 -6.10 -2.33 -8.06
C GLU A 29 -5.00 -1.29 -8.34
N ARG A 30 -4.76 -0.98 -9.61
CA ARG A 30 -3.78 0.07 -10.00
C ARG A 30 -4.20 1.44 -9.50
N ALA A 31 -5.46 1.81 -9.69
CA ALA A 31 -6.03 3.05 -9.18
C ALA A 31 -5.86 3.17 -7.66
N TRP A 32 -6.22 2.12 -6.93
CA TRP A 32 -6.12 2.09 -5.48
C TRP A 32 -4.68 2.31 -4.97
N ARG A 33 -3.65 1.79 -5.66
CA ARG A 33 -2.24 1.97 -5.25
C ARG A 33 -1.80 3.44 -5.24
N ILE A 34 -2.40 4.27 -6.07
CA ILE A 34 -2.05 5.69 -6.24
C ILE A 34 -3.14 6.65 -5.74
N GLY A 35 -4.15 6.12 -5.03
CA GLY A 35 -5.27 6.93 -4.52
C GLY A 35 -6.25 7.42 -5.58
N TYR A 36 -6.28 6.76 -6.74
CA TYR A 36 -7.25 7.04 -7.81
C TYR A 36 -8.48 6.15 -7.69
N GLU A 37 -9.55 6.56 -8.35
CA GLU A 37 -10.75 5.77 -8.54
C GLU A 37 -10.85 5.28 -9.99
N CYS A 38 -11.37 4.06 -10.18
CA CYS A 38 -11.66 3.50 -11.50
C CYS A 38 -13.11 3.01 -11.55
N TYR A 39 -13.92 3.62 -12.41
CA TYR A 39 -15.34 3.29 -12.58
C TYR A 39 -15.84 3.71 -13.96
N VAL A 40 -17.06 3.26 -14.31
CA VAL A 40 -17.74 3.67 -15.53
C VAL A 40 -18.92 4.57 -15.15
N ALA A 41 -19.00 5.75 -15.75
CA ALA A 41 -20.10 6.69 -15.62
C ALA A 41 -20.38 7.38 -16.96
N ASP A 42 -21.66 7.55 -17.28
CA ASP A 42 -22.13 8.26 -18.47
C ASP A 42 -21.43 7.80 -19.79
N GLY A 43 -21.18 6.47 -19.91
CA GLY A 43 -20.53 5.87 -21.08
C GLY A 43 -19.01 6.07 -21.15
N LYS A 44 -18.39 6.59 -20.08
CA LYS A 44 -16.95 6.82 -19.98
C LYS A 44 -16.31 5.93 -18.92
N LEU A 45 -15.11 5.41 -19.21
CA LEU A 45 -14.23 4.86 -18.20
C LEU A 45 -13.48 6.00 -17.52
N VAL A 46 -13.75 6.21 -16.25
CA VAL A 46 -13.10 7.23 -15.41
C VAL A 46 -11.94 6.61 -14.65
N PHE A 47 -10.76 7.23 -14.70
CA PHE A 47 -9.57 6.85 -13.95
C PHE A 47 -8.86 8.11 -13.49
N LYS A 48 -9.18 8.58 -12.28
CA LYS A 48 -8.64 9.84 -11.77
C LYS A 48 -8.70 9.93 -10.24
N LYS A 49 -8.01 10.95 -9.71
CA LYS A 49 -8.01 11.23 -8.27
C LYS A 49 -9.42 11.67 -7.84
N PRO A 50 -9.96 11.14 -6.72
CA PRO A 50 -11.20 11.64 -6.15
C PRO A 50 -11.01 13.07 -5.64
N SER A 51 -12.02 13.91 -5.78
CA SER A 51 -11.98 15.30 -5.34
C SER A 51 -13.32 15.72 -4.76
N THR A 52 -13.28 16.49 -3.68
CA THR A 52 -14.45 17.22 -3.15
C THR A 52 -14.61 18.59 -3.82
N GLY A 53 -13.61 19.06 -4.56
CA GLY A 53 -13.68 20.29 -5.36
C GLY A 53 -14.48 20.09 -6.64
N GLY A 54 -15.33 21.04 -6.98
CA GLY A 54 -16.20 21.03 -8.15
C GLY A 54 -17.66 21.27 -7.79
N ASP A 55 -18.57 20.98 -8.74
CA ASP A 55 -20.00 21.15 -8.52
C ASP A 55 -20.48 20.18 -7.43
N SER A 56 -20.87 20.72 -6.28
CA SER A 56 -21.51 19.97 -5.18
C SER A 56 -23.03 20.13 -5.23
N VAL A 57 -23.75 19.08 -4.86
CA VAL A 57 -25.19 19.12 -4.69
C VAL A 57 -25.51 19.68 -3.31
N GLY A 58 -26.12 20.86 -3.25
CA GLY A 58 -26.53 21.46 -1.97
C GLY A 58 -27.75 20.73 -1.40
N LEU A 59 -27.71 20.42 -0.10
CA LEU A 59 -28.78 19.79 0.66
C LEU A 59 -28.95 20.49 2.00
N THR A 60 -30.17 20.90 2.30
CA THR A 60 -30.49 21.55 3.57
C THR A 60 -31.34 20.65 4.45
N TRP A 61 -30.94 20.50 5.72
CA TRP A 61 -31.72 19.73 6.70
C TRP A 61 -33.14 20.23 6.86
N GLY A 62 -34.08 19.29 6.80
CA GLY A 62 -35.52 19.61 6.93
C GLY A 62 -36.18 20.14 5.65
N GLN A 63 -35.43 20.32 4.56
CA GLN A 63 -35.98 20.68 3.23
C GLN A 63 -35.86 19.51 2.27
N ASP A 64 -34.69 19.26 1.76
CA ASP A 64 -34.40 18.17 0.81
C ASP A 64 -33.52 17.09 1.39
N LEU A 65 -32.84 17.34 2.50
CA LEU A 65 -32.17 16.33 3.33
C LEU A 65 -33.14 15.84 4.41
N LEU A 66 -33.62 14.58 4.24
CA LEU A 66 -34.61 13.96 5.15
C LEU A 66 -33.98 13.32 6.37
N SER A 67 -32.82 12.70 6.19
CA SER A 67 -32.08 12.09 7.29
C SER A 67 -30.57 12.17 7.06
N PHE A 68 -29.80 12.23 8.15
CA PHE A 68 -28.35 12.17 8.12
C PHE A 68 -27.86 11.53 9.42
N TYR A 69 -27.13 10.45 9.31
CA TYR A 69 -26.60 9.65 10.42
C TYR A 69 -25.08 9.67 10.42
N PRO A 70 -24.45 10.73 10.96
CA PRO A 70 -22.99 10.83 10.99
C PRO A 70 -22.39 10.00 12.11
N ARG A 71 -21.19 9.46 11.82
CA ARG A 71 -20.33 8.78 12.78
C ARG A 71 -18.92 9.30 12.63
N MET A 72 -18.34 9.85 13.70
CA MET A 72 -16.92 10.19 13.78
C MET A 72 -16.16 9.03 14.42
N ASN A 73 -15.04 8.65 13.83
CA ASN A 73 -14.21 7.56 14.32
C ASN A 73 -12.74 7.98 14.37
N LEU A 74 -12.14 7.93 15.55
CA LEU A 74 -10.73 8.26 15.78
C LEU A 74 -9.81 7.04 15.82
N ALA A 75 -10.36 5.83 15.91
CA ALA A 75 -9.59 4.61 16.17
C ALA A 75 -8.52 4.29 15.11
N GLU A 76 -8.74 4.73 13.87
CA GLU A 76 -7.79 4.50 12.76
C GLU A 76 -7.07 5.77 12.31
N GLN A 77 -7.35 6.92 12.93
CA GLN A 77 -6.72 8.18 12.54
C GLN A 77 -5.26 8.21 12.99
N VAL A 78 -4.39 8.63 12.08
CA VAL A 78 -2.94 8.70 12.32
C VAL A 78 -2.38 10.02 11.78
N ASP A 79 -1.26 10.47 12.35
CA ASP A 79 -0.56 11.68 11.92
C ASP A 79 0.33 11.43 10.70
N GLU A 80 0.80 10.20 10.55
CA GLU A 80 1.75 9.85 9.49
C GLU A 80 1.48 8.44 8.97
N VAL A 81 1.53 8.30 7.65
CA VAL A 81 1.65 7.00 6.99
C VAL A 81 3.05 6.87 6.39
N VAL A 82 3.72 5.77 6.68
CA VAL A 82 5.04 5.44 6.14
C VAL A 82 4.93 4.14 5.36
N VAL A 83 5.34 4.17 4.10
CA VAL A 83 5.47 2.99 3.25
C VAL A 83 6.95 2.67 3.07
N ARG A 84 7.31 1.42 3.28
CA ARG A 84 8.70 0.97 3.11
C ARG A 84 8.79 -0.10 2.03
N GLY A 85 9.89 -0.03 1.27
CA GLY A 85 10.23 -0.98 0.23
C GLY A 85 11.73 -1.10 0.07
N TRP A 86 12.17 -1.74 -1.00
CA TRP A 86 13.57 -1.99 -1.30
C TRP A 86 13.90 -1.64 -2.74
N SER A 87 14.96 -0.83 -2.95
CA SER A 87 15.55 -0.57 -4.26
C SER A 87 16.74 -1.52 -4.49
N VAL A 88 16.56 -2.46 -5.41
CA VAL A 88 17.64 -3.38 -5.81
C VAL A 88 18.77 -2.63 -6.50
N THR A 89 18.45 -1.59 -7.28
CA THR A 89 19.45 -0.78 -8.00
C THR A 89 20.38 -0.04 -7.06
N ASP A 90 19.81 0.61 -6.03
CA ASP A 90 20.56 1.46 -5.09
C ASP A 90 21.02 0.69 -3.85
N LYS A 91 20.56 -0.55 -3.68
CA LYS A 91 20.78 -1.36 -2.47
C LYS A 91 20.42 -0.60 -1.19
N LYS A 92 19.25 0.01 -1.18
CA LYS A 92 18.77 0.78 -0.02
C LYS A 92 17.26 0.67 0.18
N ALA A 93 16.83 0.96 1.40
CA ALA A 93 15.41 1.10 1.70
C ALA A 93 14.81 2.29 0.94
N VAL A 94 13.61 2.09 0.42
CA VAL A 94 12.75 3.14 -0.13
C VAL A 94 11.72 3.49 0.93
N VAL A 95 11.57 4.77 1.29
CA VAL A 95 10.68 5.21 2.37
C VAL A 95 9.82 6.37 1.89
N GLY A 96 8.56 6.09 1.59
CA GLY A 96 7.54 7.10 1.32
C GLY A 96 6.85 7.56 2.61
N ARG A 97 6.54 8.84 2.70
CA ARG A 97 5.88 9.44 3.88
C ARG A 97 4.75 10.38 3.45
N ALA A 98 3.65 10.35 4.20
CA ALA A 98 2.56 11.28 4.06
C ALA A 98 2.07 11.73 5.44
N GLN A 99 1.82 13.05 5.60
CA GLN A 99 1.41 13.68 6.86
C GLN A 99 0.15 14.53 6.72
N GLN A 100 -0.34 14.75 5.52
CA GLN A 100 -1.59 15.46 5.22
C GLN A 100 -2.46 14.65 4.27
N GLY A 101 -3.68 14.36 4.67
CA GLY A 101 -4.68 13.72 3.83
C GLY A 101 -5.51 14.75 3.06
N ALA A 102 -5.77 14.48 1.78
CA ALA A 102 -6.52 15.38 0.90
C ALA A 102 -8.04 15.10 0.88
N LEU A 103 -8.49 13.94 1.36
CA LEU A 103 -9.90 13.53 1.34
C LEU A 103 -10.65 13.75 2.67
N TYR A 104 -10.06 14.53 3.56
CA TYR A 104 -10.78 14.98 4.74
C TYR A 104 -12.04 15.74 4.31
N PRO A 105 -13.22 15.46 4.89
CA PRO A 105 -14.43 16.22 4.55
C PRO A 105 -14.26 17.68 4.96
N ASP A 106 -14.60 18.59 4.06
CA ASP A 106 -14.57 20.04 4.33
C ASP A 106 -15.78 20.44 5.18
N ILE A 107 -15.65 20.22 6.48
CA ILE A 107 -16.65 20.52 7.50
C ILE A 107 -16.20 21.71 8.34
N GLN A 108 -17.13 22.35 9.05
CA GLN A 108 -16.85 23.52 9.88
C GLN A 108 -16.10 23.18 11.19
N GLU A 109 -15.86 21.89 11.47
CA GLU A 109 -15.03 21.46 12.61
C GLU A 109 -13.58 21.95 12.43
N SER A 110 -13.05 22.60 13.45
CA SER A 110 -11.73 23.23 13.40
C SER A 110 -10.55 22.25 13.43
N LYS A 111 -10.78 20.98 13.78
CA LYS A 111 -9.75 19.95 13.92
C LYS A 111 -10.08 18.74 13.05
N ASP A 112 -9.09 18.30 12.30
CA ASP A 112 -9.15 17.04 11.57
C ASP A 112 -9.04 15.81 12.50
N GLY A 113 -9.27 14.62 11.96
CA GLY A 113 -9.23 13.39 12.74
C GLY A 113 -7.87 13.12 13.37
N ALA A 114 -6.78 13.43 12.66
CA ALA A 114 -5.42 13.28 13.18
C ALA A 114 -5.17 14.22 14.36
N SER A 115 -5.60 15.48 14.26
CA SER A 115 -5.47 16.46 15.34
C SER A 115 -6.24 16.05 16.62
N TRP A 116 -7.41 15.45 16.46
CA TRP A 116 -8.15 14.88 17.58
C TRP A 116 -7.48 13.63 18.16
N ALA A 117 -6.95 12.75 17.30
CA ALA A 117 -6.28 11.52 17.72
C ALA A 117 -4.99 11.81 18.51
N ARG A 118 -4.30 12.92 18.26
CA ARG A 118 -3.10 13.36 19.00
C ARG A 118 -3.33 13.52 20.50
N ALA A 119 -4.56 13.74 20.94
CA ALA A 119 -4.88 13.77 22.37
C ALA A 119 -4.57 12.42 23.06
N PHE A 120 -4.53 11.32 22.31
CA PHE A 120 -4.19 9.98 22.78
C PHE A 120 -2.73 9.58 22.47
N GLY A 121 -1.98 10.43 21.79
CA GLY A 121 -0.60 10.23 21.36
C GLY A 121 -0.44 10.33 19.84
N ALA A 122 0.77 10.59 19.37
CA ALA A 122 1.08 10.64 17.94
C ALA A 122 0.93 9.25 17.30
N GLY A 123 0.07 9.15 16.30
CA GLY A 123 -0.21 7.92 15.58
C GLY A 123 0.61 7.79 14.30
N LYS A 124 1.30 6.66 14.11
CA LYS A 124 2.03 6.34 12.87
C LYS A 124 1.60 4.97 12.35
N ARG A 125 1.23 4.91 11.06
CA ARG A 125 0.98 3.64 10.37
C ARG A 125 2.14 3.31 9.44
N VAL A 126 2.76 2.15 9.64
CA VAL A 126 3.83 1.64 8.77
C VAL A 126 3.27 0.53 7.90
N ILE A 127 3.54 0.61 6.59
CA ILE A 127 3.09 -0.34 5.58
C ILE A 127 4.32 -0.94 4.91
N VAL A 128 4.45 -2.26 5.01
CA VAL A 128 5.60 -3.04 4.52
C VAL A 128 5.19 -4.24 3.65
N ASP A 129 3.90 -4.49 3.53
CA ASP A 129 3.31 -5.64 2.84
C ASP A 129 3.05 -5.39 1.33
N HIS A 130 3.45 -4.22 0.84
CA HIS A 130 3.36 -3.86 -0.57
C HIS A 130 4.76 -3.74 -1.16
N ASN A 131 5.01 -4.50 -2.22
CA ASN A 131 6.27 -4.40 -2.95
C ASN A 131 6.35 -3.04 -3.65
N VAL A 132 7.31 -2.21 -3.21
CA VAL A 132 7.57 -0.85 -3.70
C VAL A 132 9.07 -0.76 -4.02
N ALA A 133 9.39 -0.40 -5.23
CA ALA A 133 10.78 -0.38 -5.72
C ALA A 133 11.33 1.02 -5.98
N SER A 134 10.49 2.05 -6.02
CA SER A 134 10.90 3.43 -6.26
C SER A 134 10.34 4.40 -5.23
N GLN A 135 11.04 5.51 -5.02
CA GLN A 135 10.60 6.57 -4.10
C GLN A 135 9.24 7.14 -4.51
N ALA A 136 9.03 7.42 -5.81
CA ALA A 136 7.77 7.94 -6.31
C ALA A 136 6.57 6.99 -6.05
N GLU A 137 6.80 5.67 -6.17
CA GLU A 137 5.78 4.66 -5.86
C GLU A 137 5.46 4.61 -4.36
N ALA A 138 6.48 4.71 -3.50
CA ALA A 138 6.31 4.72 -2.05
C ALA A 138 5.54 5.97 -1.59
N ASP A 139 5.90 7.14 -2.12
CA ASP A 139 5.24 8.40 -1.77
C ASP A 139 3.78 8.42 -2.23
N ALA A 140 3.50 7.95 -3.46
CA ALA A 140 2.14 7.86 -3.98
C ALA A 140 1.26 6.91 -3.13
N LEU A 141 1.80 5.76 -2.74
CA LEU A 141 1.08 4.80 -1.91
C LEU A 141 0.86 5.34 -0.49
N ALA A 142 1.85 6.03 0.10
CA ALA A 142 1.71 6.65 1.43
C ALA A 142 0.61 7.73 1.42
N ALA A 143 0.61 8.61 0.42
CA ALA A 143 -0.42 9.63 0.24
C ALA A 143 -1.81 9.01 0.06
N ALA A 144 -1.93 8.01 -0.81
CA ALA A 144 -3.19 7.29 -1.04
C ALA A 144 -3.77 6.65 0.23
N ARG A 145 -2.91 6.05 1.05
CA ARG A 145 -3.33 5.43 2.33
C ARG A 145 -3.72 6.45 3.38
N LEU A 146 -3.01 7.59 3.45
CA LEU A 146 -3.38 8.67 4.36
C LEU A 146 -4.71 9.33 3.94
N ASP A 147 -4.93 9.53 2.64
CA ASP A 147 -6.20 10.03 2.09
C ASP A 147 -7.38 9.12 2.48
N GLU A 148 -7.20 7.80 2.39
CA GLU A 148 -8.21 6.82 2.79
C GLU A 148 -8.52 6.89 4.30
N ILE A 149 -7.49 7.01 5.13
CA ILE A 149 -7.61 7.11 6.60
C ILE A 149 -8.29 8.43 6.98
N SER A 150 -7.81 9.56 6.48
CA SER A 150 -8.34 10.89 6.81
C SER A 150 -9.79 11.05 6.32
N GLY A 151 -10.10 10.55 5.15
CA GLY A 151 -11.46 10.55 4.62
C GLY A 151 -12.44 9.65 5.37
N ALA A 152 -11.95 8.68 6.14
CA ALA A 152 -12.77 7.81 6.98
C ALA A 152 -13.09 8.42 8.36
N PHE A 153 -12.58 9.61 8.68
CA PHE A 153 -12.85 10.30 9.95
C PHE A 153 -14.34 10.51 10.20
N VAL A 154 -15.06 11.03 9.19
CA VAL A 154 -16.52 11.15 9.23
C VAL A 154 -17.14 10.22 8.19
N GLN A 155 -17.95 9.31 8.66
CA GLN A 155 -18.75 8.43 7.83
C GLN A 155 -20.22 8.71 8.11
N ALA A 156 -21.04 8.80 7.06
CA ALA A 156 -22.46 9.02 7.26
C ALA A 156 -23.29 8.35 6.18
N GLN A 157 -24.56 8.12 6.51
CA GLN A 157 -25.62 7.79 5.59
C GLN A 157 -26.66 8.91 5.62
N GLY A 158 -27.06 9.39 4.46
CA GLY A 158 -28.10 10.40 4.31
C GLY A 158 -29.20 9.94 3.36
N GLU A 159 -30.37 10.53 3.51
CA GLU A 159 -31.49 10.36 2.59
C GLU A 159 -31.95 11.75 2.11
N ALA A 160 -32.03 11.94 0.79
CA ALA A 160 -32.46 13.15 0.15
C ALA A 160 -33.70 12.92 -0.72
N LEU A 161 -34.55 13.94 -0.81
CA LEU A 161 -35.76 13.92 -1.58
C LEU A 161 -35.55 14.62 -2.93
N ARG A 162 -35.95 13.93 -4.04
CA ARG A 162 -35.93 14.48 -5.39
C ARG A 162 -34.58 14.98 -5.88
N ARG A 163 -33.49 14.28 -5.53
CA ARG A 163 -32.12 14.64 -5.88
C ARG A 163 -31.43 13.53 -6.71
N PRO A 164 -31.79 13.37 -8.01
CA PRO A 164 -31.19 12.34 -8.87
C PRO A 164 -29.74 12.62 -9.23
N GLU A 165 -29.29 13.87 -9.07
CA GLU A 165 -27.92 14.31 -9.34
C GLU A 165 -26.90 13.81 -8.31
N ILE A 166 -27.34 13.35 -7.12
CA ILE A 166 -26.47 12.73 -6.12
C ILE A 166 -25.98 11.40 -6.66
N ARG A 167 -24.69 11.29 -6.95
CA ARG A 167 -24.06 10.09 -7.50
C ARG A 167 -22.75 9.80 -6.79
N ALA A 168 -22.37 8.56 -6.73
CA ALA A 168 -21.05 8.19 -6.24
C ALA A 168 -19.93 8.88 -7.05
N GLY A 169 -18.94 9.46 -6.37
CA GLY A 169 -17.88 10.27 -6.97
C GLY A 169 -18.22 11.76 -7.14
N LYS A 170 -19.42 12.19 -6.75
CA LYS A 170 -19.81 13.59 -6.66
C LYS A 170 -19.74 14.08 -5.22
N ALA A 171 -19.60 15.40 -5.05
CA ALA A 171 -19.67 16.01 -3.74
C ALA A 171 -21.11 16.42 -3.39
N VAL A 172 -21.43 16.42 -2.08
CA VAL A 172 -22.65 17.01 -1.51
C VAL A 172 -22.26 18.04 -0.47
N ALA A 173 -22.87 19.24 -0.54
CA ALA A 173 -22.73 20.26 0.46
C ALA A 173 -23.94 20.21 1.40
N LEU A 174 -23.74 19.89 2.66
CA LEU A 174 -24.76 19.69 3.68
C LEU A 174 -24.86 20.93 4.56
N GLU A 175 -26.05 21.47 4.71
CA GLU A 175 -26.33 22.67 5.48
C GLU A 175 -27.31 22.41 6.63
N ALA A 176 -27.29 23.29 7.63
CA ALA A 176 -28.15 23.25 8.80
C ALA A 176 -27.99 21.97 9.67
N LEU A 177 -26.81 21.33 9.65
CA LEU A 177 -26.44 20.20 10.51
C LEU A 177 -25.61 20.60 11.74
N GLY A 178 -25.53 21.91 12.03
CA GLY A 178 -24.68 22.48 13.07
C GLY A 178 -23.22 22.60 12.62
N GLU A 179 -22.38 23.21 13.46
CA GLU A 179 -20.98 23.51 13.17
C GLU A 179 -20.13 22.26 12.90
N ARG A 180 -20.49 21.14 13.51
CA ARG A 180 -19.69 19.92 13.46
C ARG A 180 -19.91 19.09 12.18
N PHE A 181 -21.10 19.15 11.59
CA PHE A 181 -21.47 18.27 10.49
C PHE A 181 -21.92 18.98 9.21
N SER A 182 -22.11 20.29 9.24
CA SER A 182 -22.31 21.06 8.02
C SER A 182 -21.00 21.14 7.25
N GLY A 183 -21.07 20.98 5.93
CA GLY A 183 -19.89 21.03 5.08
C GLY A 183 -20.00 20.17 3.83
N THR A 184 -18.88 19.98 3.13
CA THR A 184 -18.80 19.26 1.85
C THR A 184 -18.24 17.86 2.04
N TYR A 185 -18.95 16.87 1.49
CA TYR A 185 -18.62 15.44 1.61
C TYR A 185 -18.54 14.78 0.25
N LEU A 186 -17.62 13.83 0.10
CA LEU A 186 -17.56 12.95 -1.07
C LEU A 186 -18.58 11.82 -0.95
N VAL A 187 -19.47 11.69 -1.93
CA VAL A 187 -20.44 10.58 -2.01
C VAL A 187 -19.73 9.34 -2.53
N THR A 188 -19.70 8.29 -1.72
CA THR A 188 -19.08 7.01 -2.10
C THR A 188 -20.10 6.00 -2.63
N ARG A 189 -21.35 6.14 -2.27
CA ARG A 189 -22.47 5.30 -2.72
C ARG A 189 -23.75 6.10 -2.83
N ALA A 190 -24.51 5.88 -3.87
CA ALA A 190 -25.86 6.42 -4.02
C ALA A 190 -26.82 5.32 -4.51
N ARG A 191 -28.04 5.34 -3.99
CA ARG A 191 -29.14 4.48 -4.39
C ARG A 191 -30.39 5.33 -4.58
N HIS A 192 -30.93 5.33 -5.77
CA HIS A 192 -32.19 6.00 -6.09
C HIS A 192 -33.31 5.00 -6.02
N ALA A 193 -34.39 5.37 -5.36
CA ALA A 193 -35.62 4.60 -5.29
C ALA A 193 -36.82 5.50 -5.66
N TYR A 194 -37.56 5.08 -6.66
CA TYR A 194 -38.80 5.75 -7.04
C TYR A 194 -39.99 4.95 -6.46
N THR A 195 -40.75 5.59 -5.60
CA THR A 195 -41.90 5.00 -4.88
C THR A 195 -43.15 5.83 -5.11
N ALA A 196 -44.28 5.41 -4.55
CA ALA A 196 -45.51 6.21 -4.57
C ALA A 196 -45.35 7.60 -3.92
N GLU A 197 -44.38 7.74 -3.02
CA GLU A 197 -44.03 9.01 -2.33
C GLU A 197 -43.10 9.90 -3.16
N GLY A 198 -42.60 9.41 -4.30
CA GLY A 198 -41.67 10.10 -5.19
C GLY A 198 -40.26 9.50 -5.19
N LEU A 199 -39.33 10.25 -5.75
CA LEU A 199 -37.90 9.87 -5.81
C LEU A 199 -37.20 10.15 -4.49
N LYS A 200 -36.61 9.11 -3.90
CA LYS A 200 -35.75 9.19 -2.74
C LYS A 200 -34.32 8.74 -3.12
N THR A 201 -33.34 9.42 -2.64
CA THR A 201 -31.93 9.08 -2.84
C THR A 201 -31.25 8.83 -1.49
N VAL A 202 -30.87 7.59 -1.26
CA VAL A 202 -30.04 7.21 -0.11
C VAL A 202 -28.58 7.27 -0.55
N PHE A 203 -27.76 8.00 0.17
CA PHE A 203 -26.34 8.14 -0.14
C PHE A 203 -25.46 7.87 1.08
N SER A 204 -24.23 7.46 0.84
CA SER A 204 -23.23 7.29 1.88
C SER A 204 -22.02 8.15 1.57
N VAL A 205 -21.44 8.72 2.61
CA VAL A 205 -20.19 9.49 2.58
C VAL A 205 -19.16 8.77 3.45
N ARG A 206 -17.98 8.52 2.86
CA ARG A 206 -16.92 7.80 3.54
C ARG A 206 -15.63 7.94 2.76
N GLY A 207 -14.88 8.98 2.86
CA GLY A 207 -13.55 9.08 2.24
C GLY A 207 -13.44 8.47 0.82
N ALA A 208 -12.33 7.82 0.54
CA ALA A 208 -12.09 7.20 -0.77
C ALA A 208 -12.93 5.94 -1.03
N ARG A 209 -13.29 5.73 -2.27
CA ARG A 209 -13.89 4.49 -2.77
C ARG A 209 -12.80 3.61 -3.37
N THR A 210 -12.49 2.49 -2.78
CA THR A 210 -11.54 1.55 -3.40
C THR A 210 -12.20 0.71 -4.49
N GLY A 211 -13.50 0.45 -4.36
CA GLY A 211 -14.27 -0.39 -5.27
C GLY A 211 -13.76 -1.83 -5.37
N LEU A 212 -12.88 -2.25 -4.46
CA LEU A 212 -12.40 -3.62 -4.40
C LEU A 212 -13.44 -4.51 -3.71
N LEU A 213 -13.72 -5.64 -4.32
CA LEU A 213 -14.68 -6.62 -3.77
C LEU A 213 -14.26 -7.11 -2.37
N ALA A 214 -12.95 -7.21 -2.12
CA ALA A 214 -12.39 -7.60 -0.83
C ALA A 214 -12.81 -6.68 0.33
N GLU A 215 -13.08 -5.40 0.07
CA GLU A 215 -13.59 -4.48 1.09
C GLU A 215 -15.08 -4.63 1.36
N SER A 216 -15.86 -4.98 0.33
CA SER A 216 -17.30 -5.20 0.48
C SER A 216 -17.63 -6.48 1.25
N ILE A 217 -16.70 -7.44 1.29
CA ILE A 217 -16.85 -8.72 2.01
C ILE A 217 -16.36 -8.61 3.47
N GLY A 218 -15.84 -7.44 3.86
CA GLY A 218 -15.29 -7.17 5.19
C GLY A 218 -13.79 -7.42 5.26
N SER A 219 -13.13 -6.61 6.04
CA SER A 219 -11.68 -6.62 6.30
C SER A 219 -11.16 -7.89 7.02
N ALA A 220 -11.99 -8.89 7.18
CA ALA A 220 -11.66 -10.15 7.84
C ALA A 220 -10.71 -11.06 7.04
N GLY A 221 -10.27 -10.66 5.85
CA GLY A 221 -9.45 -11.50 4.96
C GLY A 221 -8.14 -10.88 4.46
N ARG A 222 -7.76 -9.68 4.89
CA ARG A 222 -6.38 -9.22 4.74
C ARG A 222 -5.52 -9.81 5.87
N GLY A 223 -5.55 -11.13 6.01
CA GLY A 223 -4.52 -11.86 6.72
C GLY A 223 -3.19 -11.39 6.16
N SER A 224 -2.26 -11.05 7.03
CA SER A 224 -0.85 -10.82 6.71
C SER A 224 -0.50 -11.75 5.55
N ARG A 225 -0.28 -11.21 4.34
CA ARG A 225 0.25 -12.02 3.26
C ARG A 225 1.52 -12.61 3.82
N THR A 226 1.53 -13.91 4.01
CA THR A 226 2.73 -14.62 4.38
C THR A 226 3.77 -14.20 3.36
N PRO A 227 4.87 -13.53 3.75
CA PRO A 227 5.86 -13.11 2.79
C PRO A 227 6.37 -14.37 2.07
N GLY A 228 6.41 -14.33 0.75
CA GLY A 228 7.03 -15.38 -0.03
C GLY A 228 8.53 -15.44 0.31
N VAL A 229 9.35 -14.85 -0.54
CA VAL A 229 10.77 -14.60 -0.28
C VAL A 229 11.01 -13.10 -0.26
N VAL A 230 11.98 -12.65 0.55
CA VAL A 230 12.28 -11.23 0.73
C VAL A 230 13.79 -10.99 0.72
N PRO A 231 14.26 -9.81 0.28
CA PRO A 231 15.67 -9.43 0.43
C PRO A 231 15.96 -9.02 1.88
N ALA A 232 17.19 -9.31 2.30
CA ALA A 232 17.74 -8.87 3.59
C ALA A 232 19.24 -8.58 3.45
N LEU A 233 19.80 -7.86 4.41
CA LEU A 233 21.23 -7.64 4.55
C LEU A 233 21.78 -8.46 5.71
N VAL A 234 22.94 -9.08 5.52
CA VAL A 234 23.66 -9.76 6.59
C VAL A 234 24.32 -8.74 7.51
N THR A 235 24.10 -8.85 8.81
CA THR A 235 24.63 -7.93 9.82
C THR A 235 25.66 -8.58 10.75
N ASN A 236 25.57 -9.89 10.95
CA ASN A 236 26.47 -10.62 11.83
C ASN A 236 26.65 -12.07 11.37
N THR A 237 27.89 -12.56 11.42
CA THR A 237 28.27 -13.93 11.04
C THR A 237 28.92 -14.70 12.20
N ASP A 238 29.11 -14.08 13.37
CA ASP A 238 29.74 -14.68 14.56
C ASP A 238 28.73 -15.52 15.33
N ASP A 239 28.32 -16.63 14.73
CA ASP A 239 27.36 -17.55 15.33
C ASP A 239 27.94 -18.25 16.58
N PRO A 240 27.38 -18.02 17.79
CA PRO A 240 27.94 -18.55 19.02
C PRO A 240 27.86 -20.09 19.14
N GLU A 241 27.01 -20.72 18.31
CA GLU A 241 26.88 -22.18 18.28
C GLU A 241 27.68 -22.84 17.14
N ASN A 242 28.37 -22.03 16.31
CA ASN A 242 29.13 -22.50 15.15
C ASN A 242 28.30 -23.36 14.15
N LEU A 243 27.03 -23.02 13.98
CA LEU A 243 26.13 -23.72 13.04
C LEU A 243 26.12 -23.09 11.65
N GLY A 244 26.96 -22.07 11.41
CA GLY A 244 27.00 -21.33 10.13
C GLY A 244 25.75 -20.47 9.87
N ARG A 245 25.12 -19.99 10.95
CA ARG A 245 23.98 -19.08 10.89
C ARG A 245 24.45 -17.63 10.78
N VAL A 246 23.56 -16.76 10.33
CA VAL A 246 23.82 -15.31 10.21
C VAL A 246 22.68 -14.51 10.81
N LYS A 247 22.93 -13.29 11.26
CA LYS A 247 21.88 -12.33 11.57
C LYS A 247 21.56 -11.44 10.37
N LEU A 248 20.32 -11.03 10.30
CA LEU A 248 19.76 -10.33 9.14
C LEU A 248 19.07 -9.03 9.58
N GLN A 249 19.23 -8.01 8.78
CA GLN A 249 18.43 -6.80 8.83
C GLN A 249 17.49 -6.78 7.62
N PHE A 250 16.25 -6.35 7.84
CA PHE A 250 15.24 -6.16 6.81
C PHE A 250 14.98 -4.66 6.60
N PRO A 251 15.79 -3.93 5.79
CA PRO A 251 15.71 -2.46 5.69
C PRO A 251 14.38 -1.95 5.16
N TRP A 252 13.65 -2.78 4.41
CA TRP A 252 12.29 -2.50 3.96
C TRP A 252 11.26 -2.55 5.09
N MET A 253 11.57 -3.16 6.24
CA MET A 253 10.67 -3.29 7.38
C MET A 253 11.06 -2.37 8.54
N THR A 254 12.35 -2.35 8.92
CA THR A 254 12.86 -1.57 10.05
C THR A 254 14.29 -1.07 9.80
N GLU A 255 14.68 0.01 10.48
CA GLU A 255 16.03 0.58 10.37
C GLU A 255 17.01 -0.02 11.37
N ASP A 256 16.52 -0.45 12.55
CA ASP A 256 17.38 -0.73 13.70
C ASP A 256 17.29 -2.17 14.23
N ALA A 257 16.34 -2.99 13.73
CA ALA A 257 16.15 -4.33 14.27
C ALA A 257 16.83 -5.40 13.44
N GLU A 258 17.56 -6.28 14.12
CA GLU A 258 18.12 -7.51 13.57
C GLU A 258 17.18 -8.70 13.80
N SER A 259 17.30 -9.71 12.94
CA SER A 259 16.64 -10.99 13.14
C SER A 259 17.31 -11.81 14.26
N ASP A 260 16.66 -12.87 14.68
CA ASP A 260 17.35 -13.98 15.31
C ASP A 260 18.26 -14.71 14.29
N TRP A 261 19.09 -15.66 14.75
CA TRP A 261 20.02 -16.41 13.91
C TRP A 261 19.28 -17.18 12.81
N ALA A 262 19.57 -16.83 11.57
CA ALA A 262 19.03 -17.41 10.35
C ALA A 262 19.92 -18.55 9.85
N ARG A 263 19.35 -19.71 9.57
CA ARG A 263 20.07 -20.81 8.93
C ARG A 263 20.36 -20.50 7.49
N VAL A 264 21.57 -20.82 7.02
CA VAL A 264 21.96 -20.67 5.61
C VAL A 264 21.78 -22.01 4.90
N VAL A 265 21.07 -21.98 3.77
CA VAL A 265 20.88 -23.17 2.91
C VAL A 265 22.22 -23.51 2.24
N SER A 266 22.60 -24.76 2.28
CA SER A 266 23.80 -25.30 1.63
C SER A 266 23.46 -26.40 0.63
N THR A 267 24.28 -26.54 -0.38
CA THR A 267 24.22 -27.69 -1.29
C THR A 267 24.83 -28.91 -0.61
N GLY A 268 23.99 -29.77 -0.09
CA GLY A 268 24.34 -30.86 0.79
C GLY A 268 24.48 -30.42 2.25
N GLY A 269 24.06 -31.27 3.17
CA GLY A 269 24.15 -31.01 4.60
C GLY A 269 24.04 -32.33 5.35
N GLY A 270 25.10 -32.68 6.05
CA GLY A 270 25.21 -33.88 6.87
C GLY A 270 26.45 -33.80 7.75
N PRO A 271 26.75 -34.80 8.57
CA PRO A 271 27.97 -34.80 9.35
C PRO A 271 29.20 -34.68 8.43
N ASP A 272 29.98 -33.63 8.63
CA ASP A 272 31.24 -33.33 7.90
C ASP A 272 31.07 -33.26 6.36
N ALA A 273 29.86 -32.94 5.85
CA ALA A 273 29.57 -32.94 4.42
C ALA A 273 28.71 -31.75 4.02
N GLY A 274 29.03 -31.15 2.86
CA GLY A 274 28.31 -30.02 2.26
C GLY A 274 29.22 -28.96 1.64
N LEU A 275 28.63 -27.97 0.95
CA LEU A 275 29.33 -26.80 0.45
C LEU A 275 29.19 -25.68 1.48
N LEU A 276 30.28 -25.32 2.13
CA LEU A 276 30.29 -24.23 3.11
C LEU A 276 30.58 -22.90 2.42
N VAL A 277 29.54 -22.09 2.19
CA VAL A 277 29.63 -20.72 1.72
C VAL A 277 28.72 -19.85 2.58
N ILE A 278 29.28 -19.17 3.54
CA ILE A 278 28.57 -18.27 4.44
C ILE A 278 28.61 -16.88 3.81
N PRO A 279 27.46 -16.19 3.66
CA PRO A 279 27.46 -14.80 3.19
C PRO A 279 28.14 -13.89 4.21
N GLU A 280 28.81 -12.85 3.71
CA GLU A 280 29.56 -11.91 4.55
C GLU A 280 28.67 -10.74 5.01
N VAL A 281 29.10 -10.07 6.09
CA VAL A 281 28.42 -8.85 6.57
C VAL A 281 28.33 -7.82 5.44
N GLY A 282 27.12 -7.28 5.25
CA GLY A 282 26.79 -6.35 4.18
C GLY A 282 26.34 -7.01 2.86
N ASP A 283 26.34 -8.34 2.76
CA ASP A 283 25.77 -9.03 1.59
C ASP A 283 24.24 -8.92 1.58
N GLU A 284 23.70 -8.75 0.38
CA GLU A 284 22.27 -8.90 0.15
C GLU A 284 21.94 -10.38 -0.08
N VAL A 285 20.95 -10.89 0.64
CA VAL A 285 20.55 -12.29 0.60
C VAL A 285 19.04 -12.43 0.40
N LEU A 286 18.64 -13.52 -0.25
CA LEU A 286 17.24 -13.92 -0.38
C LEU A 286 16.83 -14.77 0.82
N VAL A 287 15.74 -14.41 1.47
CA VAL A 287 15.27 -15.02 2.72
C VAL A 287 13.85 -15.54 2.56
N ALA A 288 13.60 -16.75 3.03
CA ALA A 288 12.27 -17.31 3.27
C ALA A 288 12.01 -17.46 4.77
N PHE A 289 10.75 -17.58 5.15
CA PHE A 289 10.33 -17.76 6.53
C PHE A 289 9.59 -19.09 6.71
N GLU A 290 9.98 -19.87 7.72
CA GLU A 290 9.32 -21.15 8.03
C GLU A 290 7.83 -20.91 8.30
N GLN A 291 6.97 -21.42 7.42
CA GLN A 291 5.52 -21.25 7.49
C GLN A 291 5.07 -19.77 7.65
N GLY A 292 5.86 -18.82 7.10
CA GLY A 292 5.59 -17.40 7.23
C GLY A 292 5.93 -16.78 8.59
N ASN A 293 6.59 -17.51 9.47
CA ASN A 293 6.98 -17.02 10.79
C ASN A 293 8.29 -16.22 10.71
N PHE A 294 8.20 -14.89 10.86
CA PHE A 294 9.34 -13.98 10.84
C PHE A 294 10.45 -14.29 11.87
N ARG A 295 10.15 -15.07 12.90
CA ARG A 295 11.15 -15.48 13.89
C ARG A 295 12.03 -16.64 13.42
N LYS A 296 11.72 -17.24 12.26
CA LYS A 296 12.44 -18.39 11.72
C LYS A 296 12.86 -18.15 10.27
N PRO A 297 13.82 -17.25 10.02
CA PRO A 297 14.34 -16.97 8.69
C PRO A 297 15.30 -18.07 8.21
N TYR A 298 15.27 -18.31 6.89
CA TYR A 298 16.22 -19.13 6.16
C TYR A 298 16.82 -18.35 5.01
N VAL A 299 18.14 -18.24 4.96
CA VAL A 299 18.87 -17.65 3.83
C VAL A 299 18.95 -18.68 2.71
N LEU A 300 18.37 -18.35 1.56
CA LEU A 300 18.35 -19.23 0.38
C LEU A 300 19.59 -19.04 -0.50
N GLY A 301 20.24 -17.88 -0.44
CA GLY A 301 21.44 -17.56 -1.21
C GLY A 301 21.70 -16.07 -1.28
N GLY A 302 22.86 -15.70 -1.84
CA GLY A 302 23.23 -14.31 -2.10
C GLY A 302 22.53 -13.73 -3.33
N LEU A 303 22.36 -12.41 -3.34
CA LEU A 303 21.82 -11.64 -4.45
C LEU A 303 22.83 -10.60 -4.93
N TRP A 304 23.06 -10.54 -6.23
CA TRP A 304 23.72 -9.39 -6.82
C TRP A 304 22.76 -8.22 -7.00
N ASN A 305 23.31 -7.02 -6.94
CA ASN A 305 22.53 -5.78 -6.99
C ASN A 305 23.29 -4.66 -7.72
N GLY A 306 22.74 -3.45 -7.74
CA GLY A 306 23.37 -2.30 -8.42
C GLY A 306 24.71 -1.83 -7.81
N GLN A 307 25.04 -2.27 -6.60
CA GLN A 307 26.30 -1.94 -5.88
C GLN A 307 27.27 -3.12 -5.81
N GLN A 308 26.77 -4.32 -5.90
CA GLN A 308 27.54 -5.57 -5.83
C GLN A 308 27.26 -6.40 -7.09
N ALA A 309 28.10 -6.19 -8.11
CA ALA A 309 28.00 -6.87 -9.39
C ALA A 309 28.48 -8.33 -9.30
N PRO A 310 28.04 -9.19 -10.21
CA PRO A 310 28.61 -10.54 -10.35
C PRO A 310 30.10 -10.51 -10.71
N PRO A 311 30.84 -11.62 -10.50
CA PRO A 311 32.27 -11.69 -10.83
C PRO A 311 32.57 -11.27 -12.27
N PRO A 312 33.72 -10.64 -12.55
CA PRO A 312 34.06 -10.09 -13.88
C PRO A 312 34.06 -11.11 -15.02
N THR A 313 34.35 -12.37 -14.72
CA THR A 313 34.33 -13.48 -15.71
C THR A 313 32.93 -13.79 -16.21
N ALA A 314 31.90 -13.32 -15.51
CA ALA A 314 30.52 -13.42 -15.92
C ALA A 314 30.03 -12.13 -16.63
N ALA A 315 30.86 -11.10 -16.76
CA ALA A 315 30.50 -9.83 -17.40
C ALA A 315 30.89 -9.89 -18.89
N GLY A 316 29.95 -9.80 -19.80
CA GLY A 316 30.28 -9.69 -21.22
C GLY A 316 29.38 -10.43 -22.16
N GLY A 317 28.10 -10.56 -21.84
CA GLY A 317 27.10 -11.14 -22.75
C GLY A 317 27.01 -12.67 -22.75
N GLU A 318 28.04 -13.36 -22.28
CA GLU A 318 28.13 -14.83 -22.25
C GLU A 318 28.03 -15.44 -20.84
N MET A 319 27.45 -14.70 -19.89
CA MET A 319 27.27 -15.15 -18.50
C MET A 319 26.66 -16.55 -18.36
N ALA A 320 25.74 -16.90 -19.24
CA ALA A 320 25.07 -18.19 -19.21
C ALA A 320 25.98 -19.38 -19.56
N LEU A 321 27.11 -19.11 -20.18
CA LEU A 321 28.08 -20.15 -20.62
C LEU A 321 29.18 -20.41 -19.58
N VAL A 322 29.40 -19.46 -18.66
CA VAL A 322 30.46 -19.55 -17.64
C VAL A 322 29.93 -20.27 -16.40
N ARG A 323 30.70 -21.18 -15.88
CA ARG A 323 30.50 -21.84 -14.58
C ARG A 323 31.70 -21.52 -13.71
N SER A 324 31.50 -20.65 -12.72
CA SER A 324 32.61 -20.22 -11.87
C SER A 324 32.18 -20.08 -10.42
N TRP A 325 33.13 -20.31 -9.56
CA TRP A 325 33.05 -19.97 -8.14
C TRP A 325 34.18 -19.00 -7.79
N HIS A 326 33.86 -17.92 -7.10
CA HIS A 326 34.82 -16.91 -6.69
C HIS A 326 34.66 -16.58 -5.22
N SER A 327 35.76 -16.52 -4.47
CA SER A 327 35.79 -15.95 -3.13
C SER A 327 36.25 -14.49 -3.18
N ARG A 328 35.91 -13.69 -2.19
CA ARG A 328 36.42 -12.31 -2.07
C ARG A 328 37.94 -12.25 -1.86
N THR A 329 38.54 -13.32 -1.35
CA THR A 329 40.01 -13.44 -1.15
C THR A 329 40.76 -13.80 -2.43
N GLY A 330 40.09 -13.86 -3.58
CA GLY A 330 40.70 -14.08 -4.89
C GLY A 330 40.82 -15.53 -5.32
N HIS A 331 40.37 -16.51 -4.53
CA HIS A 331 40.31 -17.89 -4.98
C HIS A 331 39.15 -18.03 -6.00
N HIS A 332 39.40 -18.74 -7.10
CA HIS A 332 38.38 -19.00 -8.10
C HIS A 332 38.54 -20.35 -8.77
N VAL A 333 37.44 -20.93 -9.17
CA VAL A 333 37.34 -22.10 -10.03
C VAL A 333 36.43 -21.75 -11.18
N THR A 334 36.88 -21.93 -12.39
CA THR A 334 36.09 -21.69 -13.61
C THR A 334 36.11 -22.94 -14.48
N LEU A 335 34.94 -23.33 -14.99
CA LEU A 335 34.72 -24.52 -15.84
C LEU A 335 34.18 -24.07 -17.20
#